data_6c262402ff7055a7c22efe18e33c83a9
#
_entry.id   6c262402ff7055a7c22efe18e33c83a9
#
_cell.length_a   1.000
_cell.length_b   1.000
_cell.length_c   1.000
_cell.angle_alpha   90.00
_cell.angle_beta   90.00
_cell.angle_gamma   90.00
#
_symmetry.space_group_name_H-M   'P 1'
#
loop_
_entity.id
_entity.type
_entity.pdbx_description
1 polymer ?
#
loop_
_entity_poly.entity_id
_entity_poly.type
_entity_poly.pdbx_seq_one_letter_code
_entity_poly.pdbx_strand_id
1 'polypeptide(L)'
;MKNSNGFTLIELVVTIALVGILVGSVIPTFFSTVNQTQKQVNVSNMTIIKQSFMQYYYDNHMGGNPHFPQLPQDSLMDNTYRQTTLEDGRTPDMLFSGDLPYNTNNKPYTYYWESDTINGHISNRIIIQDTDPDSPSYNEKVVGEI
;
A
#
# COMPACT_ATOMS: atom_id res chain seq x y z
N MET A 1 64.09 -0.78 3.85
CA MET A 1 63.35 -0.52 5.11
C MET A 1 61.99 0.03 4.73
N LYS A 2 60.93 -0.68 5.09
CA LYS A 2 59.53 -0.32 4.76
C LYS A 2 59.03 0.56 5.91
N ASN A 3 58.90 1.88 5.70
CA ASN A 3 58.28 2.76 6.70
C ASN A 3 56.79 2.41 6.87
N SER A 4 56.47 1.75 7.94
CA SER A 4 55.08 1.59 8.36
C SER A 4 54.69 2.81 9.20
N ASN A 5 54.06 3.80 8.55
CA ASN A 5 53.46 4.91 9.28
C ASN A 5 52.21 4.37 10.00
N GLY A 6 52.25 4.23 11.31
CA GLY A 6 51.11 3.89 12.14
C GLY A 6 50.20 5.12 12.31
N PHE A 7 48.90 4.90 12.48
CA PHE A 7 47.94 5.95 12.83
C PHE A 7 48.29 6.59 14.18
N THR A 8 48.22 7.89 14.26
CA THR A 8 48.35 8.62 15.53
C THR A 8 47.03 8.55 16.33
N LEU A 9 47.12 8.61 17.65
CA LEU A 9 45.96 8.62 18.53
C LEU A 9 45.02 9.79 18.21
N ILE A 10 45.55 10.94 17.86
CA ILE A 10 44.80 12.13 17.51
C ILE A 10 43.99 11.93 16.19
N GLU A 11 44.56 11.28 15.18
CA GLU A 11 43.87 10.95 13.93
C GLU A 11 42.69 10.00 14.17
N LEU A 12 42.86 9.02 15.07
CA LEU A 12 41.78 8.12 15.45
C LEU A 12 40.64 8.89 16.13
N VAL A 13 40.94 9.73 17.11
CA VAL A 13 39.93 10.50 17.84
C VAL A 13 39.16 11.44 16.92
N VAL A 14 39.88 12.15 16.04
CA VAL A 14 39.25 13.06 15.06
C VAL A 14 38.37 12.31 14.09
N THR A 15 38.78 11.14 13.59
CA THR A 15 37.99 10.36 12.65
C THR A 15 36.71 9.83 13.30
N ILE A 16 36.75 9.29 14.51
CA ILE A 16 35.55 8.83 15.21
C ILE A 16 34.58 9.97 15.56
N ALA A 17 35.10 11.15 15.90
CA ALA A 17 34.30 12.34 16.15
C ALA A 17 33.54 12.80 14.88
N LEU A 18 34.26 12.87 13.74
CA LEU A 18 33.66 13.23 12.45
C LEU A 18 32.61 12.20 12.00
N VAL A 19 32.90 10.90 12.11
CA VAL A 19 31.95 9.83 11.81
C VAL A 19 30.71 9.94 12.70
N GLY A 20 30.89 10.20 14.00
CA GLY A 20 29.79 10.39 14.95
C GLY A 20 28.84 11.52 14.54
N ILE A 21 29.35 12.66 14.10
CA ILE A 21 28.57 13.81 13.62
C ILE A 21 27.79 13.43 12.34
N LEU A 22 28.47 12.79 11.37
CA LEU A 22 27.84 12.37 10.11
C LEU A 22 26.72 11.38 10.33
N VAL A 23 26.95 10.34 11.12
CA VAL A 23 25.95 9.33 11.45
C VAL A 23 24.76 9.96 12.18
N GLY A 24 25.01 10.85 13.14
CA GLY A 24 23.94 11.54 13.89
C GLY A 24 23.03 12.40 13.02
N SER A 25 23.53 12.96 11.92
CA SER A 25 22.72 13.79 11.00
C SER A 25 21.98 12.99 9.93
N VAL A 26 22.52 11.86 9.47
CA VAL A 26 21.96 11.06 8.37
C VAL A 26 20.85 10.12 8.83
N ILE A 27 20.96 9.52 10.00
CA ILE A 27 20.01 8.50 10.48
C ILE A 27 18.55 9.01 10.52
N PRO A 28 18.24 10.19 11.13
CA PRO A 28 16.84 10.66 11.17
C PRO A 28 16.24 10.88 9.79
N THR A 29 17.01 11.43 8.86
CA THR A 29 16.57 11.67 7.48
C THR A 29 16.31 10.37 6.75
N PHE A 30 17.14 9.35 6.97
CA PHE A 30 16.96 8.04 6.35
C PHE A 30 15.65 7.38 6.77
N PHE A 31 15.34 7.34 8.08
CA PHE A 31 14.07 6.77 8.56
C PHE A 31 12.85 7.52 8.04
N SER A 32 12.89 8.85 7.98
CA SER A 32 11.81 9.64 7.39
C SER A 32 11.59 9.30 5.91
N THR A 33 12.66 9.17 5.14
CA THR A 33 12.59 8.81 3.72
C THR A 33 12.02 7.40 3.51
N VAL A 34 12.45 6.43 4.32
CA VAL A 34 11.91 5.06 4.27
C VAL A 34 10.41 5.05 4.53
N ASN A 35 9.94 5.72 5.58
CA ASN A 35 8.51 5.78 5.91
C ASN A 35 7.69 6.44 4.79
N GLN A 36 8.19 7.53 4.20
CA GLN A 36 7.54 8.19 3.07
C GLN A 36 7.46 7.27 1.83
N THR A 37 8.53 6.55 1.54
CA THR A 37 8.56 5.60 0.43
C THR A 37 7.57 4.45 0.66
N GLN A 38 7.54 3.87 1.85
CA GLN A 38 6.57 2.83 2.20
C GLN A 38 5.12 3.34 2.10
N LYS A 39 4.84 4.56 2.57
CA LYS A 39 3.53 5.19 2.41
C LYS A 39 3.14 5.31 0.94
N GLN A 40 4.04 5.78 0.07
CA GLN A 40 3.80 5.90 -1.37
C GLN A 40 3.54 4.54 -2.02
N VAL A 41 4.28 3.50 -1.64
CA VAL A 41 4.06 2.13 -2.12
C VAL A 41 2.67 1.64 -1.72
N ASN A 42 2.27 1.83 -0.48
CA ASN A 42 0.95 1.42 0.01
C ASN A 42 -0.19 2.16 -0.71
N VAL A 43 -0.08 3.47 -0.92
CA VAL A 43 -1.06 4.25 -1.69
C VAL A 43 -1.11 3.78 -3.15
N SER A 44 0.04 3.45 -3.74
CA SER A 44 0.09 2.88 -5.09
C SER A 44 -0.62 1.53 -5.16
N ASN A 45 -0.37 0.64 -4.20
CA ASN A 45 -1.04 -0.67 -4.10
C ASN A 45 -2.57 -0.52 -3.98
N MET A 46 -3.04 0.36 -3.09
CA MET A 46 -4.47 0.67 -2.98
C MET A 46 -5.06 1.23 -4.28
N THR A 47 -4.30 2.04 -5.00
CA THR A 47 -4.71 2.59 -6.31
C THR A 47 -4.84 1.50 -7.36
N ILE A 48 -3.91 0.54 -7.39
CA ILE A 48 -3.96 -0.63 -8.28
C ILE A 48 -5.22 -1.46 -7.98
N ILE A 49 -5.49 -1.73 -6.70
CA ILE A 49 -6.70 -2.46 -6.28
C ILE A 49 -7.96 -1.73 -6.77
N LYS A 50 -8.04 -0.43 -6.49
CA LYS A 50 -9.16 0.41 -6.95
C LYS A 50 -9.37 0.29 -8.46
N GLN A 51 -8.31 0.46 -9.25
CA GLN A 51 -8.39 0.41 -10.72
C GLN A 51 -8.87 -0.95 -11.22
N SER A 52 -8.37 -2.05 -10.64
CA SER A 52 -8.77 -3.40 -11.01
C SER A 52 -10.24 -3.67 -10.67
N PHE A 53 -10.72 -3.19 -9.52
CA PHE A 53 -12.13 -3.36 -9.12
C PHE A 53 -13.08 -2.48 -9.95
N MET A 54 -12.63 -1.28 -10.33
CA MET A 54 -13.38 -0.45 -11.27
C MET A 54 -13.43 -1.08 -12.67
N GLN A 55 -12.33 -1.68 -13.15
CA GLN A 55 -12.32 -2.41 -14.41
C GLN A 55 -13.29 -3.61 -14.36
N TYR A 56 -13.31 -4.37 -13.27
CA TYR A 56 -14.28 -5.44 -13.05
C TYR A 56 -15.73 -4.94 -13.16
N TYR A 57 -16.04 -3.80 -12.54
CA TYR A 57 -17.36 -3.18 -12.64
C TYR A 57 -17.71 -2.83 -14.10
N TYR A 58 -16.80 -2.21 -14.84
CA TYR A 58 -17.06 -1.85 -16.24
C TYR A 58 -17.22 -3.08 -17.15
N ASP A 59 -16.42 -4.14 -16.92
CA ASP A 59 -16.56 -5.39 -17.67
C ASP A 59 -17.96 -6.00 -17.46
N ASN A 60 -18.44 -6.02 -16.22
CA ASN A 60 -19.78 -6.52 -15.88
C ASN A 60 -20.89 -5.57 -16.35
N HIS A 61 -20.65 -4.26 -16.36
CA HIS A 61 -21.59 -3.29 -16.93
C HIS A 61 -21.81 -3.56 -18.44
N MET A 62 -20.76 -3.85 -19.19
CA MET A 62 -20.88 -4.22 -20.60
C MET A 62 -21.64 -5.54 -20.81
N GLY A 63 -21.59 -6.44 -19.84
CA GLY A 63 -22.39 -7.67 -19.78
C GLY A 63 -23.85 -7.47 -19.34
N GLY A 64 -24.26 -6.24 -18.97
CA GLY A 64 -25.62 -5.92 -18.54
C GLY A 64 -25.90 -6.12 -17.04
N ASN A 65 -24.91 -6.47 -16.24
CA ASN A 65 -25.04 -6.66 -14.80
C ASN A 65 -23.94 -5.89 -14.03
N PRO A 66 -24.01 -4.53 -13.95
CA PRO A 66 -23.00 -3.73 -13.30
C PRO A 66 -22.96 -3.97 -11.79
N HIS A 67 -21.84 -4.49 -11.31
CA HIS A 67 -21.60 -4.69 -9.88
C HIS A 67 -20.10 -4.68 -9.59
N PHE A 68 -19.74 -4.31 -8.36
CA PHE A 68 -18.39 -4.44 -7.85
C PHE A 68 -18.11 -5.88 -7.39
N PRO A 69 -16.84 -6.27 -7.23
CA PRO A 69 -16.51 -7.51 -6.54
C PRO A 69 -17.22 -7.58 -5.19
N GLN A 70 -17.72 -8.76 -4.84
CA GLN A 70 -18.40 -8.96 -3.55
C GLN A 70 -17.46 -8.57 -2.37
N LEU A 71 -18.07 -8.06 -1.29
CA LEU A 71 -17.33 -7.61 -0.12
C LEU A 71 -16.72 -8.79 0.65
N PRO A 72 -15.53 -8.62 1.25
CA PRO A 72 -15.04 -9.54 2.26
C PRO A 72 -15.98 -9.60 3.46
N GLN A 73 -16.01 -10.73 4.16
CA GLN A 73 -16.91 -10.95 5.29
C GLN A 73 -16.67 -9.95 6.44
N ASP A 74 -15.42 -9.57 6.69
CA ASP A 74 -14.99 -8.64 7.75
C ASP A 74 -14.38 -7.34 7.19
N SER A 75 -14.62 -7.05 5.93
CA SER A 75 -14.02 -5.97 5.15
C SER A 75 -12.52 -6.13 4.84
N LEU A 76 -11.83 -7.16 5.37
CA LEU A 76 -10.41 -7.41 5.11
C LEU A 76 -10.22 -8.27 3.85
N MET A 77 -9.40 -7.81 2.93
CA MET A 77 -9.02 -8.57 1.74
C MET A 77 -7.90 -9.58 2.06
N ASP A 78 -8.17 -10.45 3.02
CA ASP A 78 -7.27 -11.50 3.49
C ASP A 78 -7.15 -12.67 2.49
N ASN A 79 -6.43 -13.71 2.88
CA ASN A 79 -6.24 -14.91 2.07
C ASN A 79 -7.55 -15.64 1.74
N THR A 80 -8.56 -15.54 2.61
CA THR A 80 -9.87 -16.16 2.38
C THR A 80 -10.60 -15.43 1.27
N TYR A 81 -10.63 -14.09 1.34
CA TYR A 81 -11.23 -13.26 0.30
C TYR A 81 -10.54 -13.44 -1.06
N ARG A 82 -9.21 -13.50 -1.09
CA ARG A 82 -8.42 -13.66 -2.32
C ARG A 82 -8.82 -14.89 -3.13
N GLN A 83 -9.28 -15.96 -2.46
CA GLN A 83 -9.68 -17.23 -3.05
C GLN A 83 -11.20 -17.36 -3.23
N THR A 84 -11.98 -16.36 -2.82
CA THR A 84 -13.44 -16.37 -2.98
C THR A 84 -13.79 -16.30 -4.47
N THR A 85 -14.76 -17.12 -4.90
CA THR A 85 -15.26 -17.06 -6.28
C THR A 85 -16.22 -15.88 -6.43
N LEU A 86 -15.89 -14.94 -7.31
CA LEU A 86 -16.73 -13.82 -7.70
C LEU A 86 -17.90 -14.27 -8.58
N GLU A 87 -18.91 -13.41 -8.79
CA GLU A 87 -20.09 -13.73 -9.58
C GLU A 87 -19.78 -14.13 -11.03
N ASP A 88 -18.72 -13.61 -11.60
CA ASP A 88 -18.23 -13.96 -12.96
C ASP A 88 -17.34 -15.20 -13.01
N GLY A 89 -17.14 -15.88 -11.89
CA GLY A 89 -16.34 -17.10 -11.75
C GLY A 89 -14.82 -16.87 -11.56
N ARG A 90 -14.35 -15.61 -11.59
CA ARG A 90 -12.96 -15.27 -11.25
C ARG A 90 -12.76 -15.24 -9.73
N THR A 91 -11.52 -15.18 -9.28
CA THR A 91 -11.18 -14.83 -7.90
C THR A 91 -10.61 -13.41 -7.86
N PRO A 92 -10.63 -12.70 -6.71
CA PRO A 92 -9.99 -11.40 -6.58
C PRO A 92 -8.52 -11.39 -7.06
N ASP A 93 -7.73 -12.42 -6.77
CA ASP A 93 -6.37 -12.52 -7.24
C ASP A 93 -6.23 -12.52 -8.77
N MET A 94 -7.20 -13.08 -9.48
CA MET A 94 -7.19 -13.11 -10.96
C MET A 94 -7.41 -11.73 -11.61
N LEU A 95 -7.85 -10.74 -10.84
CA LEU A 95 -8.03 -9.37 -11.33
C LEU A 95 -6.69 -8.61 -11.47
N PHE A 96 -5.60 -9.21 -11.02
CA PHE A 96 -4.26 -8.60 -11.03
C PHE A 96 -3.31 -9.43 -11.91
N SER A 97 -2.25 -8.79 -12.37
CA SER A 97 -1.18 -9.49 -13.11
C SER A 97 -0.28 -10.36 -12.21
N GLY A 98 -0.62 -10.47 -10.96
CA GLY A 98 0.03 -11.23 -9.90
C GLY A 98 -0.97 -11.45 -8.78
N ASP A 99 -0.51 -11.43 -7.55
CA ASP A 99 -1.39 -11.52 -6.40
C ASP A 99 -2.02 -10.17 -6.04
N LEU A 100 -3.18 -10.19 -5.38
CA LEU A 100 -3.79 -9.03 -4.75
C LEU A 100 -2.77 -8.37 -3.78
N PRO A 101 -2.44 -7.07 -3.96
CA PRO A 101 -1.40 -6.43 -3.18
C PRO A 101 -1.73 -6.33 -1.67
N TYR A 102 -0.71 -6.48 -0.84
CA TYR A 102 -0.73 -6.17 0.59
C TYR A 102 0.05 -4.88 0.87
N ASN A 103 -0.09 -4.35 2.08
CA ASN A 103 0.73 -3.24 2.52
C ASN A 103 2.20 -3.67 2.77
N THR A 104 3.07 -2.71 3.02
CA THR A 104 4.51 -2.97 3.24
C THR A 104 4.82 -3.80 4.50
N ASN A 105 3.85 -3.96 5.40
CA ASN A 105 3.92 -4.86 6.57
C ASN A 105 3.32 -6.24 6.29
N ASN A 106 2.97 -6.53 5.02
CA ASN A 106 2.32 -7.77 4.60
C ASN A 106 0.95 -7.98 5.28
N LYS A 107 0.19 -6.90 5.46
CA LYS A 107 -1.18 -6.92 5.98
C LYS A 107 -2.17 -6.58 4.86
N PRO A 108 -3.39 -7.18 4.89
CA PRO A 108 -4.43 -6.89 3.92
C PRO A 108 -5.00 -5.49 4.12
N TYR A 109 -5.44 -4.88 3.01
CA TYR A 109 -6.25 -3.66 3.04
C TYR A 109 -7.71 -4.02 3.33
N THR A 110 -8.48 -3.04 3.82
CA THR A 110 -9.94 -3.13 3.86
C THR A 110 -10.54 -2.65 2.55
N TYR A 111 -11.64 -3.29 2.17
CA TYR A 111 -12.44 -2.94 1.01
C TYR A 111 -13.90 -2.86 1.40
N TYR A 112 -14.54 -1.77 1.04
CA TYR A 112 -15.98 -1.59 1.13
C TYR A 112 -16.47 -0.63 0.06
N TRP A 113 -17.76 -0.60 -0.18
CA TRP A 113 -18.39 0.34 -1.08
C TRP A 113 -19.59 1.02 -0.42
N GLU A 114 -19.87 2.23 -0.83
CA GLU A 114 -20.97 3.04 -0.37
C GLU A 114 -21.80 3.49 -1.57
N SER A 115 -23.12 3.49 -1.41
CA SER A 115 -24.04 4.06 -2.39
C SER A 115 -24.69 5.28 -1.77
N ASP A 116 -24.55 6.43 -2.41
CA ASP A 116 -25.10 7.70 -1.96
C ASP A 116 -26.01 8.27 -3.04
N THR A 117 -27.08 8.96 -2.63
CA THR A 117 -27.98 9.62 -3.58
C THR A 117 -27.79 11.11 -3.50
N ILE A 118 -27.06 11.68 -4.46
CA ILE A 118 -26.79 13.11 -4.55
C ILE A 118 -27.66 13.72 -5.67
N ASN A 119 -28.54 14.66 -5.33
CA ASN A 119 -29.43 15.34 -6.29
C ASN A 119 -30.29 14.37 -7.14
N GLY A 120 -30.68 13.23 -6.58
CA GLY A 120 -31.49 12.21 -7.28
C GLY A 120 -30.68 11.26 -8.19
N HIS A 121 -29.37 11.40 -8.24
CA HIS A 121 -28.46 10.47 -8.92
C HIS A 121 -27.79 9.54 -7.89
N ILE A 122 -27.77 8.26 -8.20
CA ILE A 122 -27.04 7.26 -7.39
C ILE A 122 -25.57 7.35 -7.78
N SER A 123 -24.72 7.66 -6.82
CA SER A 123 -23.27 7.59 -6.94
C SER A 123 -22.76 6.41 -6.12
N ASN A 124 -22.10 5.49 -6.77
CA ASN A 124 -21.45 4.37 -6.10
C ASN A 124 -19.96 4.66 -5.91
N ARG A 125 -19.47 4.51 -4.70
CA ARG A 125 -18.05 4.72 -4.37
C ARG A 125 -17.46 3.46 -3.79
N ILE A 126 -16.30 3.07 -4.31
CA ILE A 126 -15.46 2.03 -3.69
C ILE A 126 -14.37 2.69 -2.87
N ILE A 127 -14.04 2.09 -1.76
CA ILE A 127 -13.06 2.61 -0.81
C ILE A 127 -12.12 1.48 -0.45
N ILE A 128 -10.84 1.72 -0.68
CA ILE A 128 -9.73 0.87 -0.23
C ILE A 128 -8.98 1.63 0.84
N GLN A 129 -8.78 1.03 1.99
CA GLN A 129 -8.17 1.69 3.15
C GLN A 129 -7.10 0.81 3.78
N ASP A 130 -6.00 1.43 4.23
CA ASP A 130 -5.02 0.79 5.10
C ASP A 130 -5.44 0.96 6.56
N THR A 131 -5.78 -0.13 7.21
CA THR A 131 -6.21 -0.17 8.61
C THR A 131 -5.17 -0.77 9.55
N ASP A 132 -3.97 -1.08 9.05
CA ASP A 132 -2.86 -1.54 9.87
C ASP A 132 -2.28 -0.39 10.70
N PRO A 133 -2.41 -0.40 12.04
CA PRO A 133 -1.95 0.70 12.89
C PRO A 133 -0.43 0.91 12.87
N ASP A 134 0.33 -0.11 12.49
CA ASP A 134 1.79 -0.05 12.38
C ASP A 134 2.26 0.41 10.98
N SER A 135 1.32 0.63 10.06
CA SER A 135 1.64 1.06 8.69
C SER A 135 1.88 2.58 8.61
N PRO A 136 2.88 3.04 7.82
CA PRO A 136 3.06 4.47 7.53
C PRO A 136 1.86 5.11 6.80
N SER A 137 0.98 4.30 6.22
CA SER A 137 -0.26 4.72 5.54
C SER A 137 -1.52 4.44 6.35
N TYR A 138 -1.39 4.24 7.67
CA TYR A 138 -2.55 4.01 8.53
C TYR A 138 -3.65 5.06 8.31
N ASN A 139 -4.88 4.60 8.13
CA ASN A 139 -6.07 5.40 7.82
C ASN A 139 -6.07 6.11 6.44
N GLU A 140 -5.05 5.96 5.60
CA GLU A 140 -5.12 6.45 4.22
C GLU A 140 -6.18 5.68 3.44
N LYS A 141 -6.90 6.40 2.58
CA LYS A 141 -7.98 5.88 1.75
C LYS A 141 -7.76 6.24 0.28
N VAL A 142 -8.10 5.31 -0.59
CA VAL A 142 -8.22 5.57 -2.02
C VAL A 142 -9.66 5.30 -2.42
N VAL A 143 -10.29 6.30 -3.04
CA VAL A 143 -11.71 6.27 -3.42
C VAL A 143 -11.83 6.22 -4.94
N GLY A 144 -12.72 5.36 -5.44
CA GLY A 144 -13.18 5.34 -6.83
C GLY A 144 -14.67 5.66 -6.88
N GLU A 145 -15.09 6.54 -7.79
CA GLU A 145 -16.49 6.97 -7.97
C GLU A 145 -16.99 6.56 -9.36
N ILE A 146 -18.27 6.16 -9.44
CA ILE A 146 -18.98 5.80 -10.67
C ILE A 146 -20.36 6.47 -10.68
#